data_0ce25d70b6e809e0804ef3b31180cf9d
#
_entry.id   0ce25d70b6e809e0804ef3b31180cf9d
#
_cell.length_a   1.000
_cell.length_b   1.000
_cell.length_c   1.000
_cell.angle_alpha   90.00
_cell.angle_beta   90.00
_cell.angle_gamma   90.00
#
_symmetry.space_group_name_H-M   'P 1'
#
loop_
_entity.id
_entity.type
_entity.pdbx_description
1 polymer ?
#
loop_
_entity_poly.entity_id
_entity_poly.type
_entity_poly.pdbx_seq_one_letter_code
_entity_poly.pdbx_strand_id
1 'polypeptide(L)'
;ASMRSHGEELSISSKNFVGKDFQWTTDFIFSHVTTKVTSLDSRKRIIDMITGSGFTKEGYAYRSLFSMDYRGLTSSGIPTFINEDGDLVTSDINFQSYELGNLVYEGPTDPTITGSLGNVFSYKGFHLNIFATYAFGNKIRLDPSFASSYSDLDAMPKEFKNRWTMAGDEARTDIPAIADLRQMQSDNILHRAYNAYNRSTARVAKGDFIRMKEISLSYDFPQQWISYLRLNAVNLKL
;
A
#
# COMPACT_ATOMS: atom_id res chain seq x y z
N ALA A 1 24.88 2.72 -12.45
CA ALA A 1 23.42 2.68 -12.43
C ALA A 1 22.86 3.91 -13.12
N SER A 2 21.81 3.76 -13.93
CA SER A 2 21.07 4.87 -14.53
C SER A 2 19.56 4.63 -14.42
N MET A 3 18.81 5.74 -14.44
CA MET A 3 17.36 5.73 -14.31
C MET A 3 16.77 6.80 -15.21
N ARG A 4 15.59 6.53 -15.76
CA ARG A 4 14.79 7.50 -16.52
C ARG A 4 13.50 7.77 -15.78
N SER A 5 13.14 9.04 -15.61
CA SER A 5 11.86 9.49 -15.06
C SER A 5 11.09 10.27 -16.12
N HIS A 6 9.78 10.11 -16.13
CA HIS A 6 8.84 10.85 -16.97
C HIS A 6 7.61 11.18 -16.15
N GLY A 7 7.09 12.40 -16.29
CA GLY A 7 5.93 12.83 -15.52
C GLY A 7 5.20 14.00 -16.12
N GLU A 8 3.96 14.18 -15.65
CA GLU A 8 3.04 15.25 -16.03
C GLU A 8 2.43 15.85 -14.76
N GLU A 9 2.31 17.16 -14.73
CA GLU A 9 1.70 17.88 -13.61
C GLU A 9 0.63 18.84 -14.12
N LEU A 10 -0.48 18.93 -13.37
CA LEU A 10 -1.58 19.83 -13.66
C LEU A 10 -2.02 20.50 -12.36
N SER A 11 -2.11 21.85 -12.39
CA SER A 11 -2.69 22.64 -11.29
C SER A 11 -3.81 23.50 -11.83
N ILE A 12 -4.98 23.38 -11.21
CA ILE A 12 -6.18 24.14 -11.57
C ILE A 12 -6.72 24.84 -10.33
N SER A 13 -6.85 26.17 -10.40
CA SER A 13 -7.60 26.97 -9.45
C SER A 13 -8.84 27.51 -10.12
N SER A 14 -10.01 27.29 -9.53
CA SER A 14 -11.29 27.71 -10.09
C SER A 14 -12.11 28.49 -9.08
N LYS A 15 -12.64 29.61 -9.50
CA LYS A 15 -13.72 30.34 -8.80
C LYS A 15 -15.04 29.83 -9.35
N ASN A 16 -15.59 28.79 -8.74
CA ASN A 16 -16.80 28.12 -9.24
C ASN A 16 -18.03 28.99 -9.11
N PHE A 17 -18.08 29.79 -8.05
CA PHE A 17 -19.14 30.75 -7.83
C PHE A 17 -18.63 32.01 -7.10
N VAL A 18 -18.98 33.17 -7.59
CA VAL A 18 -18.66 34.48 -7.00
C VAL A 18 -19.94 35.33 -6.95
N GLY A 19 -20.63 35.23 -5.81
CA GLY A 19 -21.81 36.07 -5.50
C GLY A 19 -21.49 37.13 -4.46
N LYS A 20 -22.47 37.95 -4.13
CA LYS A 20 -22.31 39.01 -3.11
C LYS A 20 -22.07 38.44 -1.71
N ASP A 21 -22.82 37.41 -1.35
CA ASP A 21 -22.79 36.82 0.01
C ASP A 21 -22.14 35.44 0.03
N PHE A 22 -22.08 34.73 -1.10
CA PHE A 22 -21.54 33.37 -1.21
C PHE A 22 -20.45 33.29 -2.27
N GLN A 23 -19.36 32.61 -1.94
CA GLN A 23 -18.26 32.29 -2.84
C GLN A 23 -17.87 30.83 -2.67
N TRP A 24 -17.48 30.19 -3.77
CA TRP A 24 -16.95 28.84 -3.78
C TRP A 24 -15.74 28.77 -4.71
N THR A 25 -14.62 28.38 -4.16
CA THR A 25 -13.36 28.13 -4.90
C THR A 25 -12.91 26.68 -4.76
N THR A 26 -12.28 26.16 -5.80
CA THR A 26 -11.69 24.83 -5.82
C THR A 26 -10.26 24.91 -6.31
N ASP A 27 -9.36 24.24 -5.61
CA ASP A 27 -7.98 24.02 -6.02
C ASP A 27 -7.77 22.51 -6.24
N PHE A 28 -7.30 22.15 -7.42
CA PHE A 28 -7.00 20.78 -7.81
C PHE A 28 -5.56 20.66 -8.28
N ILE A 29 -4.82 19.71 -7.73
CA ILE A 29 -3.45 19.37 -8.14
C ILE A 29 -3.43 17.90 -8.53
N PHE A 30 -2.83 17.61 -9.66
CA PHE A 30 -2.58 16.27 -10.17
C PHE A 30 -1.13 16.16 -10.60
N SER A 31 -0.47 15.07 -10.22
CA SER A 31 0.86 14.71 -10.68
C SER A 31 0.89 13.22 -11.01
N HIS A 32 1.42 12.89 -12.18
CA HIS A 32 1.70 11.52 -12.59
C HIS A 32 3.19 11.40 -12.92
N VAL A 33 3.88 10.46 -12.25
CA VAL A 33 5.31 10.21 -12.46
C VAL A 33 5.56 8.72 -12.59
N THR A 34 6.29 8.34 -13.63
CA THR A 34 6.81 6.98 -13.81
C THR A 34 8.32 6.99 -13.83
N THR A 35 8.94 5.98 -13.24
CA THR A 35 10.39 5.81 -13.24
C THR A 35 10.73 4.44 -13.80
N LYS A 36 11.86 4.34 -14.51
CA LYS A 36 12.38 3.06 -15.00
C LYS A 36 13.90 3.04 -14.83
N VAL A 37 14.38 1.96 -14.23
CA VAL A 37 15.81 1.70 -14.12
C VAL A 37 16.29 1.19 -15.48
N THR A 38 17.24 1.89 -16.09
CA THR A 38 17.74 1.61 -17.44
C THR A 38 19.07 0.85 -17.45
N SER A 39 19.84 0.95 -16.35
CA SER A 39 21.07 0.18 -16.18
C SER A 39 21.38 0.03 -14.69
N LEU A 40 21.63 -1.20 -14.26
CA LEU A 40 21.99 -1.50 -12.88
C LEU A 40 22.90 -2.74 -12.84
N ASP A 41 24.17 -2.53 -12.54
CA ASP A 41 25.11 -3.63 -12.26
C ASP A 41 24.95 -4.08 -10.80
N SER A 42 24.11 -5.08 -10.60
CA SER A 42 23.82 -5.60 -9.25
C SER A 42 23.26 -7.01 -9.35
N ARG A 43 23.89 -7.94 -8.64
CA ARG A 43 23.44 -9.33 -8.51
C ARG A 43 22.65 -9.49 -7.22
N LYS A 44 21.39 -9.89 -7.31
CA LYS A 44 20.45 -10.05 -6.20
C LYS A 44 19.97 -11.49 -6.11
N ARG A 45 19.81 -11.97 -4.89
CA ARG A 45 19.19 -13.27 -4.60
C ARG A 45 17.67 -13.09 -4.46
N ILE A 46 16.92 -14.18 -4.48
CA ILE A 46 15.48 -14.18 -4.23
C ILE A 46 15.16 -13.44 -2.92
N ILE A 47 15.85 -13.78 -1.81
CA ILE A 47 15.60 -13.17 -0.51
C ILE A 47 15.76 -11.64 -0.55
N ASP A 48 16.74 -11.14 -1.28
CA ASP A 48 16.99 -9.72 -1.40
C ASP A 48 15.83 -9.00 -2.14
N MET A 49 15.18 -9.69 -3.09
CA MET A 49 14.09 -9.13 -3.90
C MET A 49 12.73 -9.13 -3.20
N ILE A 50 12.46 -10.13 -2.35
CA ILE A 50 11.14 -10.32 -1.73
C ILE A 50 11.05 -9.75 -0.31
N THR A 51 12.18 -9.35 0.31
CA THR A 51 12.20 -8.69 1.63
C THR A 51 12.25 -7.18 1.49
N GLY A 52 11.73 -6.47 2.50
CA GLY A 52 11.76 -5.01 2.54
C GLY A 52 10.64 -4.31 1.73
N SER A 53 10.78 -3.00 1.56
CA SER A 53 9.76 -2.10 1.04
C SER A 53 9.98 -1.73 -0.45
N GLY A 54 10.48 -2.69 -1.23
CA GLY A 54 10.72 -2.51 -2.66
C GLY A 54 12.19 -2.52 -3.04
N PHE A 55 12.48 -3.09 -4.20
CA PHE A 55 13.82 -3.28 -4.75
C PHE A 55 13.99 -2.63 -6.11
N THR A 56 15.23 -2.30 -6.40
CA THR A 56 15.64 -1.75 -7.68
C THR A 56 16.15 -2.88 -8.58
N LYS A 57 15.48 -3.11 -9.72
CA LYS A 57 15.88 -4.07 -10.76
C LYS A 57 15.85 -3.38 -12.11
N GLU A 58 16.84 -3.67 -12.97
CA GLU A 58 16.88 -3.17 -14.34
C GLU A 58 15.62 -3.58 -15.12
N GLY A 59 15.09 -2.64 -15.89
CA GLY A 59 13.86 -2.82 -16.67
C GLY A 59 12.57 -2.50 -15.93
N TYR A 60 12.61 -2.30 -14.61
CA TYR A 60 11.44 -2.06 -13.75
C TYR A 60 11.46 -0.66 -13.14
N ALA A 61 10.37 -0.31 -12.47
CA ALA A 61 10.30 0.95 -11.74
C ALA A 61 11.34 1.00 -10.61
N TYR A 62 11.79 2.20 -10.27
CA TYR A 62 12.58 2.39 -9.06
C TYR A 62 11.75 1.97 -7.84
N ARG A 63 12.31 1.17 -6.94
CA ARG A 63 11.59 0.58 -5.79
C ARG A 63 10.36 -0.23 -6.23
N SER A 64 10.62 -1.33 -6.89
CA SER A 64 9.63 -2.31 -7.33
C SER A 64 9.38 -3.39 -6.27
N LEU A 65 8.15 -3.81 -6.11
CA LEU A 65 7.78 -4.94 -5.26
C LEU A 65 7.76 -6.22 -6.10
N PHE A 66 8.44 -7.25 -5.59
CA PHE A 66 8.46 -8.60 -6.17
C PHE A 66 7.97 -9.61 -5.15
N SER A 67 7.30 -10.64 -5.58
CA SER A 67 6.67 -11.65 -4.73
C SER A 67 6.97 -13.07 -5.20
N MET A 68 6.94 -14.02 -4.28
CA MET A 68 6.84 -15.44 -4.60
C MET A 68 5.50 -15.71 -5.29
N ASP A 69 5.52 -16.54 -6.33
CA ASP A 69 4.33 -16.90 -7.11
C ASP A 69 3.49 -17.93 -6.33
N TYR A 70 2.50 -17.45 -5.58
CA TYR A 70 1.59 -18.27 -4.79
C TYR A 70 0.56 -18.95 -5.68
N ARG A 71 0.33 -20.26 -5.44
CA ARG A 71 -0.55 -21.11 -6.24
C ARG A 71 -1.68 -21.78 -5.46
N GLY A 72 -1.98 -21.27 -4.28
CA GLY A 72 -3.06 -21.79 -3.43
C GLY A 72 -2.55 -22.64 -2.27
N LEU A 73 -3.48 -23.32 -1.62
CA LEU A 73 -3.21 -24.20 -0.50
C LEU A 73 -3.35 -25.67 -0.93
N THR A 74 -2.57 -26.54 -0.29
CA THR A 74 -2.79 -28.01 -0.40
C THR A 74 -4.09 -28.40 0.31
N SER A 75 -4.52 -29.67 0.15
CA SER A 75 -5.64 -30.24 0.92
C SER A 75 -5.38 -30.35 2.44
N SER A 76 -4.18 -30.05 2.90
CA SER A 76 -3.81 -29.92 4.31
C SER A 76 -3.56 -28.47 4.75
N GLY A 77 -3.91 -27.48 3.91
CA GLY A 77 -3.80 -26.06 4.21
C GLY A 77 -2.39 -25.47 4.17
N ILE A 78 -1.42 -26.18 3.58
CA ILE A 78 -0.05 -25.70 3.41
C ILE A 78 0.04 -24.89 2.11
N PRO A 79 0.65 -23.68 2.11
CA PRO A 79 0.76 -22.87 0.91
C PRO A 79 1.71 -23.46 -0.13
N THR A 80 1.38 -23.27 -1.42
CA THR A 80 2.17 -23.74 -2.56
C THR A 80 2.65 -22.57 -3.41
N PHE A 81 3.82 -22.74 -4.04
CA PHE A 81 4.50 -21.72 -4.83
C PHE A 81 5.18 -22.31 -6.04
N ILE A 82 5.49 -21.46 -7.01
CA ILE A 82 6.50 -21.78 -8.01
C ILE A 82 7.87 -21.42 -7.47
N ASN A 83 8.78 -22.38 -7.42
CA ASN A 83 10.15 -22.17 -6.94
C ASN A 83 11.06 -21.59 -8.04
N GLU A 84 12.35 -21.46 -7.77
CA GLU A 84 13.38 -20.95 -8.69
C GLU A 84 13.53 -21.78 -9.97
N ASP A 85 13.27 -23.08 -9.91
CA ASP A 85 13.37 -24.03 -11.03
C ASP A 85 12.07 -24.11 -11.87
N GLY A 86 10.99 -23.47 -11.39
CA GLY A 86 9.68 -23.48 -12.04
C GLY A 86 8.75 -24.60 -11.58
N ASP A 87 9.12 -25.31 -10.52
CA ASP A 87 8.34 -26.41 -9.98
C ASP A 87 7.32 -25.92 -8.95
N LEU A 88 6.18 -26.63 -8.86
CA LEU A 88 5.17 -26.40 -7.83
C LEU A 88 5.60 -27.09 -6.53
N VAL A 89 5.93 -26.32 -5.52
CA VAL A 89 6.45 -26.81 -4.24
C VAL A 89 5.71 -26.19 -3.06
N THR A 90 5.89 -26.78 -1.88
CA THR A 90 5.45 -26.19 -0.58
C THR A 90 6.61 -25.47 0.11
N SER A 91 7.64 -26.21 0.52
CA SER A 91 8.75 -25.74 1.36
C SER A 91 10.12 -25.81 0.69
N ASP A 92 10.25 -26.51 -0.44
CA ASP A 92 11.50 -26.64 -1.20
C ASP A 92 11.77 -25.38 -2.03
N ILE A 93 12.21 -24.32 -1.32
CA ILE A 93 12.50 -23.01 -1.88
C ILE A 93 13.90 -22.60 -1.45
N ASN A 94 14.76 -22.31 -2.43
CA ASN A 94 16.09 -21.78 -2.18
C ASN A 94 16.11 -20.25 -2.24
N PHE A 95 15.81 -19.59 -1.13
CA PHE A 95 15.83 -18.12 -1.03
C PHE A 95 17.20 -17.49 -1.33
N GLN A 96 18.29 -18.26 -1.35
CA GLN A 96 19.63 -17.79 -1.69
C GLN A 96 19.93 -17.86 -3.19
N SER A 97 19.03 -18.46 -3.98
CA SER A 97 19.18 -18.54 -5.44
C SER A 97 19.23 -17.15 -6.08
N TYR A 98 19.95 -17.06 -7.18
CA TYR A 98 20.05 -15.90 -8.06
C TYR A 98 19.09 -15.99 -9.27
N GLU A 99 18.34 -17.10 -9.37
CA GLU A 99 17.33 -17.30 -10.42
C GLU A 99 16.03 -16.57 -10.04
N LEU A 100 15.83 -15.41 -10.66
CA LEU A 100 14.74 -14.48 -10.33
C LEU A 100 13.57 -14.54 -11.33
N GLY A 101 13.63 -15.47 -12.29
CA GLY A 101 12.69 -15.55 -13.41
C GLY A 101 11.24 -15.79 -12.99
N ASN A 102 11.05 -16.56 -11.92
CA ASN A 102 9.75 -16.97 -11.41
C ASN A 102 9.17 -16.03 -10.32
N LEU A 103 9.86 -14.94 -10.00
CA LEU A 103 9.29 -13.89 -9.14
C LEU A 103 8.27 -13.05 -9.89
N VAL A 104 7.13 -12.80 -9.26
CA VAL A 104 6.07 -11.96 -9.82
C VAL A 104 6.37 -10.49 -9.52
N TYR A 105 6.35 -9.65 -10.57
CA TYR A 105 6.41 -8.20 -10.42
C TYR A 105 5.02 -7.66 -10.06
N GLU A 106 4.89 -7.04 -8.91
CA GLU A 106 3.61 -6.52 -8.39
C GLU A 106 3.36 -5.05 -8.79
N GLY A 107 4.42 -4.30 -8.97
CA GLY A 107 4.35 -2.88 -9.28
C GLY A 107 5.31 -2.03 -8.45
N PRO A 108 5.27 -0.69 -8.62
CA PRO A 108 6.04 0.23 -7.82
C PRO A 108 5.51 0.29 -6.38
N THR A 109 6.40 0.55 -5.41
CA THR A 109 6.01 0.82 -4.02
C THR A 109 5.73 2.30 -3.78
N ASP A 110 6.26 3.17 -4.63
CA ASP A 110 5.98 4.60 -4.60
C ASP A 110 4.75 4.90 -5.47
N PRO A 111 3.83 5.77 -5.01
CA PRO A 111 2.67 6.15 -5.81
C PRO A 111 3.09 6.78 -7.15
N THR A 112 2.44 6.35 -8.23
CA THR A 112 2.66 6.93 -9.57
C THR A 112 1.74 8.11 -9.83
N ILE A 113 0.64 8.23 -9.10
CA ILE A 113 -0.31 9.35 -9.18
C ILE A 113 -0.46 9.93 -7.78
N THR A 114 -0.27 11.24 -7.66
CA THR A 114 -0.47 11.99 -6.41
C THR A 114 -1.17 13.30 -6.69
N GLY A 115 -1.85 13.84 -5.67
CA GLY A 115 -2.45 15.15 -5.82
C GLY A 115 -3.29 15.57 -4.63
N SER A 116 -4.03 16.65 -4.83
CA SER A 116 -4.90 17.22 -3.81
C SER A 116 -6.14 17.86 -4.40
N LEU A 117 -7.17 17.94 -3.57
CA LEU A 117 -8.41 18.66 -3.84
C LEU A 117 -8.76 19.51 -2.63
N GLY A 118 -8.78 20.83 -2.83
CA GLY A 118 -9.22 21.81 -1.86
C GLY A 118 -10.51 22.47 -2.31
N ASN A 119 -11.43 22.70 -1.37
CA ASN A 119 -12.62 23.52 -1.58
C ASN A 119 -12.77 24.51 -0.43
N VAL A 120 -13.00 25.77 -0.77
CA VAL A 120 -13.32 26.82 0.18
C VAL A 120 -14.69 27.39 -0.15
N PHE A 121 -15.58 27.30 0.82
CA PHE A 121 -16.92 27.89 0.77
C PHE A 121 -16.97 29.07 1.73
N SER A 122 -17.32 30.25 1.25
CA SER A 122 -17.45 31.45 2.05
C SER A 122 -18.88 31.97 2.01
N TYR A 123 -19.47 32.26 3.17
CA TYR A 123 -20.82 32.82 3.28
C TYR A 123 -20.94 33.77 4.47
N LYS A 124 -21.14 35.07 4.23
CA LYS A 124 -21.38 36.07 5.26
C LYS A 124 -20.43 36.02 6.46
N GLY A 125 -19.13 35.92 6.19
CA GLY A 125 -18.07 35.82 7.24
C GLY A 125 -17.77 34.42 7.70
N PHE A 126 -18.55 33.40 7.35
CA PHE A 126 -18.19 32.00 7.55
C PHE A 126 -17.32 31.49 6.40
N HIS A 127 -16.30 30.72 6.72
CA HIS A 127 -15.42 30.05 5.77
C HIS A 127 -15.28 28.59 6.14
N LEU A 128 -15.76 27.70 5.28
CA LEU A 128 -15.55 26.25 5.38
C LEU A 128 -14.45 25.85 4.42
N ASN A 129 -13.35 25.32 4.93
CA ASN A 129 -12.28 24.76 4.13
C ASN A 129 -12.31 23.23 4.25
N ILE A 130 -12.27 22.52 3.11
CA ILE A 130 -12.20 21.07 3.01
C ILE A 130 -11.02 20.75 2.12
N PHE A 131 -10.00 20.07 2.67
CA PHE A 131 -8.79 19.72 1.95
C PHE A 131 -8.46 18.24 2.07
N ALA A 132 -8.28 17.58 0.94
CA ALA A 132 -7.91 16.17 0.85
C ALA A 132 -6.69 15.99 -0.07
N THR A 133 -5.88 14.97 0.23
CA THR A 133 -4.80 14.49 -0.63
C THR A 133 -5.09 13.07 -1.07
N TYR A 134 -4.57 12.67 -2.22
CA TYR A 134 -4.68 11.31 -2.72
C TYR A 134 -3.35 10.80 -3.25
N ALA A 135 -3.18 9.47 -3.20
CA ALA A 135 -2.06 8.78 -3.79
C ALA A 135 -2.52 7.42 -4.30
N PHE A 136 -2.17 7.09 -5.54
CA PHE A 136 -2.61 5.89 -6.24
C PHE A 136 -1.48 5.26 -7.04
N GLY A 137 -1.67 3.99 -7.41
CA GLY A 137 -0.82 3.27 -8.34
C GLY A 137 0.37 2.59 -7.69
N ASN A 138 0.44 2.53 -6.36
CA ASN A 138 1.47 1.79 -5.64
C ASN A 138 0.96 0.48 -5.05
N LYS A 139 1.91 -0.40 -4.73
CA LYS A 139 1.68 -1.66 -4.05
C LYS A 139 2.36 -1.67 -2.70
N ILE A 140 1.73 -2.31 -1.74
CA ILE A 140 2.28 -2.53 -0.41
C ILE A 140 2.26 -4.02 -0.07
N ARG A 141 3.28 -4.48 0.66
CA ARG A 141 3.26 -5.80 1.28
C ARG A 141 2.60 -5.69 2.63
N LEU A 142 1.68 -6.63 2.90
CA LEU A 142 1.04 -6.77 4.21
C LEU A 142 2.04 -7.34 5.21
N ASP A 143 1.82 -7.06 6.50
CA ASP A 143 2.71 -7.50 7.56
C ASP A 143 2.90 -9.04 7.57
N PRO A 144 4.11 -9.54 7.85
CA PRO A 144 4.44 -10.97 7.84
C PRO A 144 3.96 -11.65 9.14
N SER A 145 2.66 -11.81 9.28
CA SER A 145 2.00 -12.29 10.51
C SER A 145 1.74 -13.80 10.53
N PHE A 146 2.02 -14.53 9.44
CA PHE A 146 1.70 -15.95 9.34
C PHE A 146 2.93 -16.82 9.58
N ALA A 147 2.76 -17.85 10.43
CA ALA A 147 3.80 -18.81 10.79
C ALA A 147 3.24 -20.23 10.78
N SER A 148 4.11 -21.23 10.75
CA SER A 148 3.71 -22.65 10.87
C SER A 148 3.19 -23.01 12.26
N SER A 149 3.62 -22.28 13.29
CA SER A 149 3.18 -22.45 14.68
C SER A 149 3.04 -21.09 15.36
N TYR A 150 2.19 -21.02 16.36
CA TYR A 150 1.90 -19.82 17.15
C TYR A 150 1.95 -20.12 18.63
N SER A 151 2.24 -19.13 19.46
CA SER A 151 2.07 -19.16 20.90
C SER A 151 0.74 -18.47 21.29
N ASP A 152 0.25 -18.73 22.49
CA ASP A 152 -0.96 -18.08 23.01
C ASP A 152 -0.80 -16.56 23.21
N LEU A 153 0.43 -16.06 23.10
CA LEU A 153 0.75 -14.65 23.24
C LEU A 153 0.82 -13.91 21.88
N ASP A 154 0.70 -14.63 20.76
CA ASP A 154 0.81 -14.04 19.43
C ASP A 154 -0.48 -13.29 19.06
N ALA A 155 -0.33 -12.02 18.71
CA ALA A 155 -1.43 -11.23 18.16
C ALA A 155 -1.59 -11.53 16.67
N MET A 156 -2.77 -11.98 16.27
CA MET A 156 -3.08 -12.33 14.89
C MET A 156 -3.94 -11.28 14.18
N PRO A 157 -3.75 -11.06 12.88
CA PRO A 157 -4.62 -10.17 12.11
C PRO A 157 -6.05 -10.73 12.06
N LYS A 158 -7.04 -9.83 11.93
CA LYS A 158 -8.46 -10.21 11.92
C LYS A 158 -8.79 -11.27 10.84
N GLU A 159 -8.10 -11.25 9.73
CA GLU A 159 -8.26 -12.20 8.61
C GLU A 159 -7.95 -13.65 9.01
N PHE A 160 -7.09 -13.87 10.03
CA PHE A 160 -6.69 -15.19 10.51
C PHE A 160 -7.87 -16.07 10.95
N LYS A 161 -8.99 -15.49 11.35
CA LYS A 161 -10.22 -16.24 11.66
C LYS A 161 -10.76 -17.05 10.47
N ASN A 162 -10.42 -16.63 9.25
CA ASN A 162 -10.83 -17.28 8.00
C ASN A 162 -9.77 -18.25 7.46
N ARG A 163 -8.80 -18.67 8.30
CA ARG A 163 -7.76 -19.62 7.89
C ARG A 163 -8.36 -20.98 7.51
N TRP A 164 -7.61 -21.71 6.74
CA TRP A 164 -7.89 -23.12 6.47
C TRP A 164 -8.00 -23.91 7.80
N THR A 165 -9.02 -24.73 7.97
CA THR A 165 -9.29 -25.55 9.17
C THR A 165 -9.58 -27.01 8.84
N MET A 166 -10.12 -27.31 7.64
CA MET A 166 -10.43 -28.67 7.21
C MET A 166 -10.31 -28.80 5.69
N ALA A 167 -10.16 -30.04 5.21
CA ALA A 167 -10.10 -30.35 3.79
C ALA A 167 -11.35 -29.81 3.06
N GLY A 168 -11.12 -29.13 1.93
CA GLY A 168 -12.11 -28.39 1.17
C GLY A 168 -12.10 -26.88 1.39
N ASP A 169 -11.49 -26.40 2.49
CA ASP A 169 -11.34 -24.96 2.74
C ASP A 169 -10.35 -24.29 1.76
N GLU A 170 -9.40 -25.06 1.19
CA GLU A 170 -8.47 -24.58 0.18
C GLU A 170 -9.14 -23.98 -1.07
N ALA A 171 -10.40 -24.31 -1.31
CA ALA A 171 -11.19 -23.70 -2.36
C ALA A 171 -11.86 -22.38 -1.96
N ARG A 172 -11.79 -21.98 -0.69
CA ARG A 172 -12.52 -20.84 -0.11
C ARG A 172 -11.64 -19.81 0.57
N THR A 173 -10.41 -20.17 0.93
CA THR A 173 -9.48 -19.28 1.60
C THR A 173 -8.07 -19.45 1.06
N ASP A 174 -7.34 -18.34 1.04
CA ASP A 174 -5.90 -18.29 0.75
C ASP A 174 -5.06 -18.25 2.04
N ILE A 175 -5.68 -18.28 3.23
CA ILE A 175 -5.00 -18.15 4.51
C ILE A 175 -4.59 -19.54 5.00
N PRO A 176 -3.27 -19.79 5.24
CA PRO A 176 -2.76 -21.11 5.59
C PRO A 176 -3.32 -21.66 6.91
N ALA A 177 -3.27 -22.99 7.04
CA ALA A 177 -3.51 -23.68 8.29
C ALA A 177 -2.42 -23.36 9.34
N ILE A 178 -2.72 -23.63 10.62
CA ILE A 178 -1.69 -23.92 11.61
C ILE A 178 -1.22 -25.34 11.36
N ALA A 179 0.07 -25.54 11.06
CA ALA A 179 0.60 -26.87 10.80
C ALA A 179 0.52 -27.75 12.06
N ASP A 180 0.09 -28.98 11.91
CA ASP A 180 0.10 -29.95 13.01
C ASP A 180 1.53 -30.50 13.26
N LEU A 181 1.71 -31.20 14.37
CA LEU A 181 3.01 -31.78 14.75
C LEU A 181 3.53 -32.79 13.73
N ARG A 182 2.65 -33.52 13.04
CA ARG A 182 3.05 -34.50 12.03
C ARG A 182 3.58 -33.79 10.78
N GLN A 183 2.90 -32.73 10.35
CA GLN A 183 3.38 -31.90 9.25
C GLN A 183 4.75 -31.28 9.56
N MET A 184 4.93 -30.75 10.77
CA MET A 184 6.19 -30.15 11.21
C MET A 184 7.32 -31.17 11.33
N GLN A 185 7.02 -32.41 11.71
CA GLN A 185 8.00 -33.49 11.80
C GLN A 185 8.36 -34.11 10.44
N SER A 186 7.38 -34.17 9.51
CA SER A 186 7.61 -34.71 8.17
C SER A 186 8.37 -33.76 7.25
N ASP A 187 8.28 -32.46 7.51
CA ASP A 187 8.99 -31.42 6.74
C ASP A 187 9.69 -30.45 7.69
N ASN A 188 10.98 -30.69 7.93
CA ASN A 188 11.81 -29.88 8.82
C ASN A 188 12.09 -28.47 8.29
N ILE A 189 11.77 -28.19 7.03
CA ILE A 189 11.90 -26.88 6.40
C ILE A 189 10.54 -26.20 6.14
N LEU A 190 9.46 -26.74 6.71
CA LEU A 190 8.09 -26.22 6.53
C LEU A 190 7.96 -24.71 6.84
N HIS A 191 8.76 -24.19 7.77
CA HIS A 191 8.84 -22.77 8.05
C HIS A 191 9.14 -21.92 6.80
N ARG A 192 9.79 -22.49 5.77
CA ARG A 192 10.06 -21.79 4.51
C ARG A 192 8.77 -21.52 3.73
N ALA A 193 7.79 -22.44 3.78
CA ALA A 193 6.49 -22.24 3.15
C ALA A 193 5.76 -21.02 3.72
N TYR A 194 5.73 -20.85 5.03
CA TYR A 194 5.09 -19.70 5.69
C TYR A 194 5.88 -18.41 5.48
N ASN A 195 7.21 -18.48 5.46
CA ASN A 195 8.05 -17.34 5.08
C ASN A 195 7.81 -16.91 3.63
N ALA A 196 7.66 -17.87 2.70
CA ALA A 196 7.30 -17.59 1.31
C ALA A 196 5.89 -16.99 1.21
N TYR A 197 4.92 -17.52 1.97
CA TYR A 197 3.56 -16.99 1.99
C TYR A 197 3.53 -15.52 2.40
N ASN A 198 4.21 -15.14 3.47
CA ASN A 198 4.31 -13.75 3.91
C ASN A 198 4.94 -12.82 2.86
N ARG A 199 5.65 -13.37 1.88
CA ARG A 199 6.35 -12.65 0.80
C ARG A 199 5.80 -12.98 -0.58
N SER A 200 4.61 -13.55 -0.64
CA SER A 200 3.97 -13.99 -1.89
C SER A 200 2.98 -12.95 -2.43
N THR A 201 2.44 -13.26 -3.61
CA THR A 201 1.36 -12.51 -4.26
C THR A 201 0.11 -12.43 -3.39
N ALA A 202 -0.17 -13.43 -2.53
CA ALA A 202 -1.29 -13.44 -1.60
C ALA A 202 -1.18 -12.34 -0.50
N ARG A 203 0.02 -11.81 -0.28
CA ARG A 203 0.29 -10.80 0.76
C ARG A 203 0.63 -9.43 0.19
N VAL A 204 0.06 -9.11 -0.98
CA VAL A 204 0.22 -7.80 -1.62
C VAL A 204 -1.13 -7.13 -1.78
N ALA A 205 -1.19 -5.86 -1.42
CA ALA A 205 -2.39 -5.03 -1.55
C ALA A 205 -2.09 -3.76 -2.35
N LYS A 206 -3.16 -3.11 -2.85
CA LYS A 206 -3.06 -1.75 -3.39
C LYS A 206 -2.79 -0.78 -2.24
N GLY A 207 -1.83 0.12 -2.44
CA GLY A 207 -1.50 1.18 -1.49
C GLY A 207 -2.31 2.46 -1.71
N ASP A 208 -3.31 2.41 -2.58
CA ASP A 208 -4.14 3.56 -2.96
C ASP A 208 -4.90 4.14 -1.76
N PHE A 209 -4.87 5.46 -1.60
CA PHE A 209 -5.64 6.11 -0.55
C PHE A 209 -6.07 7.54 -0.92
N ILE A 210 -7.16 7.98 -0.29
CA ILE A 210 -7.56 9.39 -0.17
C ILE A 210 -7.54 9.73 1.31
N ARG A 211 -6.88 10.84 1.66
CA ARG A 211 -6.76 11.27 3.05
C ARG A 211 -7.32 12.68 3.23
N MET A 212 -8.35 12.79 4.04
CA MET A 212 -8.81 14.08 4.54
C MET A 212 -7.73 14.69 5.42
N LYS A 213 -7.24 15.87 5.06
CA LYS A 213 -6.18 16.59 5.76
C LYS A 213 -6.70 17.68 6.65
N GLU A 214 -7.74 18.37 6.18
CA GLU A 214 -8.33 19.48 6.92
C GLU A 214 -9.82 19.57 6.61
N ILE A 215 -10.61 19.75 7.65
CA ILE A 215 -11.95 20.32 7.62
C ILE A 215 -11.93 21.39 8.68
N SER A 216 -12.02 22.64 8.27
CA SER A 216 -12.02 23.74 9.23
C SER A 216 -13.15 24.72 8.92
N LEU A 217 -13.79 25.19 9.97
CA LEU A 217 -14.81 26.23 9.91
C LEU A 217 -14.27 27.45 10.64
N SER A 218 -14.24 28.60 9.96
CA SER A 218 -13.88 29.85 10.58
C SER A 218 -14.95 30.91 10.38
N TYR A 219 -14.97 31.88 11.28
CA TYR A 219 -15.87 33.00 11.24
C TYR A 219 -15.15 34.33 11.47
N ASP A 220 -15.26 35.22 10.52
CA ASP A 220 -14.79 36.60 10.63
C ASP A 220 -15.87 37.48 11.27
N PHE A 221 -15.57 38.01 12.44
CA PHE A 221 -16.53 38.90 13.15
C PHE A 221 -16.67 40.22 12.42
N PRO A 222 -17.91 40.70 12.22
CA PRO A 222 -18.16 42.00 11.61
C PRO A 222 -17.47 43.15 12.37
N GLN A 223 -16.89 44.09 11.64
CA GLN A 223 -16.18 45.23 12.21
C GLN A 223 -17.01 46.01 13.24
N GLN A 224 -18.32 46.09 13.06
CA GLN A 224 -19.24 46.77 13.97
C GLN A 224 -19.23 46.15 15.40
N TRP A 225 -18.99 44.85 15.52
CA TRP A 225 -18.97 44.18 16.83
C TRP A 225 -17.63 44.31 17.55
N ILE A 226 -16.55 44.32 16.77
CA ILE A 226 -15.18 44.29 17.31
C ILE A 226 -14.61 45.68 17.56
N SER A 227 -15.12 46.69 16.88
CA SER A 227 -14.67 48.09 17.06
C SER A 227 -14.86 48.60 18.49
N TYR A 228 -15.93 48.14 19.19
CA TYR A 228 -16.14 48.45 20.59
C TYR A 228 -15.00 47.97 21.50
N LEU A 229 -14.37 46.87 21.12
CA LEU A 229 -13.20 46.30 21.80
C LEU A 229 -11.86 46.92 21.35
N ARG A 230 -11.88 47.93 20.45
CA ARG A 230 -10.71 48.55 19.81
C ARG A 230 -9.83 47.53 19.07
N LEU A 231 -10.44 46.47 18.51
CA LEU A 231 -9.78 45.45 17.69
C LEU A 231 -10.02 45.70 16.20
N ASN A 232 -9.01 45.44 15.38
CA ASN A 232 -9.07 45.64 13.95
C ASN A 232 -9.66 44.42 13.19
N ALA A 233 -9.42 43.23 13.71
CA ALA A 233 -9.95 41.97 13.15
C ALA A 233 -10.03 40.90 14.26
N VAL A 234 -11.05 40.06 14.22
CA VAL A 234 -11.18 38.85 15.04
C VAL A 234 -11.69 37.74 14.14
N ASN A 235 -10.97 36.64 14.13
CA ASN A 235 -11.36 35.40 13.45
C ASN A 235 -11.38 34.27 14.48
N LEU A 236 -12.44 33.46 14.47
CA LEU A 236 -12.53 32.23 15.24
C LEU A 236 -12.42 31.05 14.27
N LYS A 237 -11.48 30.14 14.50
CA LYS A 237 -11.30 28.92 13.71
C LYS A 237 -11.44 27.68 14.60
N LEU A 238 -12.20 26.69 14.12
CA LEU A 238 -12.39 25.36 14.67
C LEU A 238 -11.81 24.32 13.70
#